data_be8470c159a4b20a5d5bd1b619ec1d5f
#
_entry.id   be8470c159a4b20a5d5bd1b619ec1d5f
#
_cell.length_a   1.000
_cell.length_b   1.000
_cell.length_c   1.000
_cell.angle_alpha   90.00
_cell.angle_beta   90.00
_cell.angle_gamma   90.00
#
_symmetry.space_group_name_H-M   'P 1'
#
loop_
_entity.id
_entity.type
_entity.pdbx_description
1 polymer ?
#
loop_
_entity_poly.entity_id
_entity_poly.type
_entity_poly.pdbx_seq_one_letter_code
_entity_poly.pdbx_strand_id
1 'polypeptide(L)'
;MIFHSPYPDVDIPDISLPAFVLAGAAALGNKPALIDGPTGRTLTYAELARSVRQVAASLARRGFKKGDVFAIHSPNVPEYAVALHGVATLGGVATTSNPLSTPRELALQLNDAKAKYLVTIPQLLDQAREAAAQAKVEEVFVFGEAPGATPFAALMEGDGAVPAVSIDPRTDVVALPYSSGTTGLPKGVMLTHRNLVANIVQTSAVVQATEGERSIAVLPFYHIYGFTVLLNISLYQGVTIVTMPRFDLELFLRLLQDYAITRANVVPPIVLALAKHPLVARYDLHALLSINSGAAPLDASVEQACGDRLKCFVAQGYGLTETSPVVSTTPVDPLKRRGGSAGLLIPNTECKVMDPVGGTEQGPGGQGEVWIRGPQVMTGYLNNPEATAAMLDAQGWLHTGDIGSVDADGYLHVVDRLKELIKYKGYQVAPAELEGLLLTHPAVADAAVIPCPDPEAGEVPKALVVLKGAVTPEELMAFVNQQVAPYKKIRQLDVVTQIPKSPSGKILRRVLVEQERARSAT
;
A
#
# COMPACT_ATOMS: atom_id res chain seq x y z
N MET A 1 -15.65 -24.03 2.28
CA MET A 1 -16.18 -23.49 1.00
C MET A 1 -15.15 -22.58 0.40
N ILE A 2 -14.93 -22.67 -0.94
CA ILE A 2 -14.05 -21.74 -1.66
C ILE A 2 -14.93 -20.72 -2.37
N PHE A 3 -14.63 -19.45 -2.16
CA PHE A 3 -15.22 -18.34 -2.91
C PHE A 3 -14.32 -18.01 -4.10
N HIS A 4 -14.89 -17.87 -5.27
CA HIS A 4 -14.19 -17.54 -6.50
C HIS A 4 -14.51 -16.12 -6.96
N SER A 5 -13.61 -15.55 -7.76
CA SER A 5 -13.91 -14.29 -8.45
C SER A 5 -15.18 -14.41 -9.29
N PRO A 6 -16.10 -13.43 -9.25
CA PRO A 6 -17.26 -13.42 -10.16
C PRO A 6 -16.88 -12.95 -11.58
N TYR A 7 -15.66 -12.48 -11.79
CA TYR A 7 -15.16 -12.09 -13.11
C TYR A 7 -14.54 -13.30 -13.83
N PRO A 8 -14.61 -13.36 -15.16
CA PRO A 8 -13.89 -14.38 -15.92
C PRO A 8 -12.40 -14.38 -15.61
N ASP A 9 -11.79 -15.55 -15.63
CA ASP A 9 -10.33 -15.64 -15.54
C ASP A 9 -9.67 -14.92 -16.72
N VAL A 10 -8.49 -14.36 -16.45
CA VAL A 10 -7.68 -13.64 -17.43
C VAL A 10 -6.38 -14.40 -17.73
N ASP A 11 -5.92 -14.32 -18.95
CA ASP A 11 -4.63 -14.86 -19.34
C ASP A 11 -3.51 -13.99 -18.78
N ILE A 12 -2.57 -14.62 -18.07
CA ILE A 12 -1.42 -13.95 -17.47
C ILE A 12 -0.18 -14.30 -18.29
N PRO A 13 0.38 -13.32 -19.02
CA PRO A 13 1.53 -13.57 -19.89
C PRO A 13 2.80 -13.82 -19.06
N ASP A 14 3.61 -14.78 -19.50
CA ASP A 14 4.95 -15.05 -18.95
C ASP A 14 5.96 -14.07 -19.58
N ILE A 15 5.98 -12.85 -19.09
CA ILE A 15 6.81 -11.74 -19.58
C ILE A 15 7.40 -10.96 -18.39
N SER A 16 8.56 -10.33 -18.57
CA SER A 16 9.16 -9.52 -17.52
C SER A 16 8.33 -8.26 -17.24
N LEU A 17 8.34 -7.80 -16.00
CA LEU A 17 7.58 -6.61 -15.56
C LEU A 17 7.85 -5.36 -16.43
N PRO A 18 9.12 -4.98 -16.73
CA PRO A 18 9.37 -3.82 -17.59
C PRO A 18 8.84 -3.98 -19.01
N ALA A 19 9.01 -5.16 -19.61
CA ALA A 19 8.52 -5.41 -20.96
C ALA A 19 6.99 -5.36 -21.04
N PHE A 20 6.30 -5.80 -19.98
CA PHE A 20 4.85 -5.74 -19.87
C PHE A 20 4.35 -4.30 -19.66
N VAL A 21 4.85 -3.62 -18.62
CA VAL A 21 4.37 -2.29 -18.21
C VAL A 21 4.65 -1.23 -19.27
N LEU A 22 5.81 -1.31 -19.94
CA LEU A 22 6.23 -0.31 -20.93
C LEU A 22 5.92 -0.73 -22.39
N ALA A 23 5.16 -1.81 -22.61
CA ALA A 23 4.81 -2.28 -23.95
C ALA A 23 4.15 -1.19 -24.82
N GLY A 24 3.29 -0.37 -24.21
CA GLY A 24 2.59 0.75 -24.88
C GLY A 24 3.40 2.04 -25.03
N ALA A 25 4.60 2.13 -24.42
CA ALA A 25 5.33 3.40 -24.32
C ALA A 25 5.68 4.04 -25.67
N ALA A 26 5.99 3.23 -26.69
CA ALA A 26 6.29 3.71 -28.04
C ALA A 26 5.07 4.37 -28.70
N ALA A 27 3.87 3.80 -28.54
CA ALA A 27 2.62 4.36 -29.07
C ALA A 27 2.19 5.62 -28.31
N LEU A 28 2.44 5.68 -26.99
CA LEU A 28 2.13 6.84 -26.17
C LEU A 28 3.12 8.02 -26.41
N GLY A 29 4.32 7.75 -26.89
CA GLY A 29 5.28 8.74 -27.35
C GLY A 29 5.52 9.89 -26.38
N ASN A 30 5.18 11.10 -26.79
CA ASN A 30 5.38 12.33 -26.02
C ASN A 30 4.29 12.59 -24.96
N LYS A 31 3.34 11.68 -24.76
CA LYS A 31 2.39 11.81 -23.64
C LYS A 31 3.15 11.83 -22.32
N PRO A 32 2.82 12.75 -21.39
CA PRO A 32 3.39 12.71 -20.04
C PRO A 32 3.12 11.36 -19.34
N ALA A 33 4.18 10.69 -18.91
CA ALA A 33 4.09 9.49 -18.07
C ALA A 33 4.09 9.88 -16.59
N LEU A 34 5.09 10.66 -16.17
CA LEU A 34 5.20 11.17 -14.80
C LEU A 34 5.46 12.68 -14.83
N ILE A 35 4.82 13.37 -13.90
CA ILE A 35 5.01 14.80 -13.66
C ILE A 35 5.40 14.96 -12.17
N ASP A 36 6.50 15.63 -11.90
CA ASP A 36 6.82 16.06 -10.54
C ASP A 36 5.86 17.21 -10.16
N GLY A 37 4.89 16.91 -9.32
CA GLY A 37 3.81 17.85 -9.00
C GLY A 37 4.31 19.21 -8.50
N PRO A 38 5.27 19.28 -7.54
CA PRO A 38 5.79 20.55 -7.04
C PRO A 38 6.53 21.40 -8.07
N THR A 39 7.28 20.80 -8.99
CA THR A 39 8.15 21.53 -9.94
C THR A 39 7.57 21.62 -11.36
N GLY A 40 6.60 20.77 -11.70
CA GLY A 40 6.07 20.64 -13.05
C GLY A 40 6.98 19.90 -14.04
N ARG A 41 8.14 19.42 -13.58
CA ARG A 41 9.07 18.66 -14.44
C ARG A 41 8.39 17.38 -14.93
N THR A 42 8.44 17.18 -16.24
CA THR A 42 7.72 16.10 -16.92
C THR A 42 8.69 15.08 -17.51
N LEU A 43 8.35 13.81 -17.38
CA LEU A 43 8.96 12.67 -18.06
C LEU A 43 7.90 12.03 -18.94
N THR A 44 8.11 12.05 -20.27
CA THR A 44 7.19 11.41 -21.22
C THR A 44 7.37 9.90 -21.28
N TYR A 45 6.41 9.17 -21.86
CA TYR A 45 6.52 7.71 -22.05
C TYR A 45 7.74 7.32 -22.92
N ALA A 46 8.02 8.08 -23.97
CA ALA A 46 9.19 7.85 -24.81
C ALA A 46 10.51 8.08 -24.05
N GLU A 47 10.57 9.14 -23.26
CA GLU A 47 11.74 9.43 -22.40
C GLU A 47 11.90 8.38 -21.32
N LEU A 48 10.82 7.97 -20.64
CA LEU A 48 10.85 6.90 -19.65
C LEU A 48 11.43 5.61 -20.23
N ALA A 49 10.89 5.14 -21.36
CA ALA A 49 11.37 3.91 -22.01
C ALA A 49 12.83 4.01 -22.46
N ARG A 50 13.27 5.18 -22.95
CA ARG A 50 14.67 5.44 -23.31
C ARG A 50 15.57 5.42 -22.06
N SER A 51 15.22 6.14 -21.01
CA SER A 51 15.99 6.25 -19.78
C SER A 51 16.11 4.90 -19.07
N VAL A 52 15.05 4.08 -19.07
CA VAL A 52 15.07 2.71 -18.56
C VAL A 52 16.14 1.87 -19.27
N ARG A 53 16.20 1.92 -20.61
CA ARG A 53 17.24 1.18 -21.36
C ARG A 53 18.64 1.71 -21.08
N GLN A 54 18.81 3.04 -20.98
CA GLN A 54 20.11 3.67 -20.67
C GLN A 54 20.60 3.26 -19.29
N VAL A 55 19.72 3.30 -18.26
CA VAL A 55 20.06 2.85 -16.90
C VAL A 55 20.44 1.36 -16.90
N ALA A 56 19.65 0.49 -17.56
CA ALA A 56 19.97 -0.92 -17.65
C ALA A 56 21.35 -1.14 -18.31
N ALA A 57 21.62 -0.53 -19.46
CA ALA A 57 22.91 -0.65 -20.13
C ALA A 57 24.08 -0.13 -19.28
N SER A 58 23.90 0.98 -18.57
CA SER A 58 24.92 1.57 -17.70
C SER A 58 25.19 0.71 -16.47
N LEU A 59 24.16 0.17 -15.83
CA LEU A 59 24.30 -0.78 -14.71
C LEU A 59 25.04 -2.05 -15.15
N ALA A 60 24.71 -2.59 -16.33
CA ALA A 60 25.42 -3.76 -16.88
C ALA A 60 26.92 -3.49 -17.08
N ARG A 61 27.30 -2.31 -17.63
CA ARG A 61 28.70 -1.91 -17.77
C ARG A 61 29.42 -1.75 -16.42
N ARG A 62 28.70 -1.43 -15.35
CA ARG A 62 29.20 -1.37 -13.97
C ARG A 62 29.24 -2.74 -13.29
N GLY A 63 28.94 -3.82 -14.01
CA GLY A 63 28.97 -5.19 -13.49
C GLY A 63 27.76 -5.58 -12.65
N PHE A 64 26.65 -4.86 -12.77
CA PHE A 64 25.36 -5.27 -12.21
C PHE A 64 24.76 -6.42 -13.03
N LYS A 65 24.33 -7.48 -12.38
CA LYS A 65 23.92 -8.73 -13.03
C LYS A 65 22.51 -9.13 -12.56
N LYS A 66 21.91 -10.08 -13.28
CA LYS A 66 20.69 -10.77 -12.87
C LYS A 66 20.81 -11.28 -11.42
N GLY A 67 19.81 -10.98 -10.61
CA GLY A 67 19.76 -11.32 -9.19
C GLY A 67 20.49 -10.34 -8.26
N ASP A 68 21.32 -9.42 -8.77
CA ASP A 68 21.87 -8.34 -7.95
C ASP A 68 20.74 -7.43 -7.45
N VAL A 69 20.90 -6.91 -6.23
CA VAL A 69 19.88 -6.07 -5.59
C VAL A 69 20.26 -4.60 -5.67
N PHE A 70 19.31 -3.77 -6.08
CA PHE A 70 19.38 -2.32 -6.11
C PHE A 70 18.36 -1.72 -5.13
N ALA A 71 18.82 -0.98 -4.14
CA ALA A 71 17.95 -0.35 -3.15
C ALA A 71 17.49 1.04 -3.62
N ILE A 72 16.20 1.33 -3.44
CA ILE A 72 15.62 2.64 -3.71
C ILE A 72 15.10 3.21 -2.39
N HIS A 73 15.81 4.23 -1.86
CA HIS A 73 15.50 4.95 -0.63
C HIS A 73 15.09 6.38 -0.95
N SER A 74 13.86 6.55 -1.45
CA SER A 74 13.39 7.82 -1.99
C SER A 74 11.89 8.03 -1.79
N PRO A 75 11.43 9.28 -1.58
CA PRO A 75 10.03 9.63 -1.80
C PRO A 75 9.64 9.48 -3.27
N ASN A 76 8.38 9.80 -3.58
CA ASN A 76 7.87 9.73 -4.95
C ASN A 76 8.48 10.84 -5.81
N VAL A 77 9.35 10.43 -6.72
CA VAL A 77 9.93 11.27 -7.78
C VAL A 77 9.83 10.54 -9.12
N PRO A 78 9.79 11.22 -10.28
CA PRO A 78 9.68 10.56 -11.58
C PRO A 78 10.78 9.53 -11.86
N GLU A 79 12.02 9.79 -11.41
CA GLU A 79 13.16 8.89 -11.59
C GLU A 79 13.01 7.55 -10.87
N TYR A 80 12.10 7.45 -9.91
CA TYR A 80 11.80 6.19 -9.23
C TYR A 80 11.40 5.11 -10.23
N ALA A 81 10.54 5.46 -11.20
CA ALA A 81 10.14 4.55 -12.27
C ALA A 81 11.30 4.12 -13.15
N VAL A 82 12.20 5.05 -13.46
CA VAL A 82 13.40 4.77 -14.28
C VAL A 82 14.34 3.80 -13.57
N ALA A 83 14.60 4.03 -12.26
CA ALA A 83 15.44 3.15 -11.45
C ALA A 83 14.85 1.74 -11.35
N LEU A 84 13.56 1.64 -10.98
CA LEU A 84 12.85 0.37 -10.85
C LEU A 84 12.93 -0.46 -12.13
N HIS A 85 12.46 0.11 -13.24
CA HIS A 85 12.37 -0.62 -14.50
C HIS A 85 13.75 -0.85 -15.14
N GLY A 86 14.72 0.05 -14.93
CA GLY A 86 16.10 -0.13 -15.40
C GLY A 86 16.77 -1.33 -14.74
N VAL A 87 16.64 -1.46 -13.44
CA VAL A 87 17.12 -2.63 -12.66
C VAL A 87 16.43 -3.91 -13.11
N ALA A 88 15.09 -3.88 -13.17
CA ALA A 88 14.28 -5.04 -13.54
C ALA A 88 14.54 -5.53 -14.98
N THR A 89 14.95 -4.64 -15.90
CA THR A 89 15.29 -4.97 -17.29
C THR A 89 16.53 -5.89 -17.38
N LEU A 90 17.43 -5.81 -16.40
CA LEU A 90 18.59 -6.71 -16.29
C LEU A 90 18.31 -7.98 -15.47
N GLY A 91 17.06 -8.23 -15.07
CA GLY A 91 16.74 -9.30 -14.13
C GLY A 91 17.26 -9.03 -12.72
N GLY A 92 17.60 -7.77 -12.40
CA GLY A 92 17.94 -7.34 -11.07
C GLY A 92 16.71 -7.17 -10.18
N VAL A 93 16.93 -7.10 -8.89
CA VAL A 93 15.90 -7.02 -7.86
C VAL A 93 15.88 -5.61 -7.26
N ALA A 94 14.72 -4.95 -7.28
CA ALA A 94 14.54 -3.67 -6.62
C ALA A 94 14.05 -3.90 -5.17
N THR A 95 14.84 -3.50 -4.16
CA THR A 95 14.34 -3.38 -2.79
C THR A 95 13.98 -1.95 -2.50
N THR A 96 12.80 -1.74 -1.92
CA THR A 96 12.24 -0.41 -1.68
C THR A 96 12.18 -0.13 -0.19
N SER A 97 12.65 1.03 0.25
CA SER A 97 12.72 1.38 1.66
C SER A 97 12.01 2.69 1.99
N ASN A 98 11.52 2.77 3.22
CA ASN A 98 10.85 3.97 3.72
C ASN A 98 11.86 5.12 3.90
N PRO A 99 11.67 6.30 3.25
CA PRO A 99 12.53 7.46 3.41
C PRO A 99 12.64 7.99 4.86
N LEU A 100 11.74 7.57 5.73
CA LEU A 100 11.76 7.94 7.16
C LEU A 100 12.50 6.93 8.03
N SER A 101 13.02 5.83 7.47
CA SER A 101 13.81 4.86 8.21
C SER A 101 15.08 5.49 8.75
N THR A 102 15.42 5.16 9.98
CA THR A 102 16.72 5.52 10.55
C THR A 102 17.87 4.84 9.78
N PRO A 103 19.11 5.38 9.84
CA PRO A 103 20.26 4.73 9.21
C PRO A 103 20.42 3.25 9.62
N ARG A 104 20.15 2.93 10.88
CA ARG A 104 20.21 1.56 11.39
C ARG A 104 19.14 0.66 10.77
N GLU A 105 17.90 1.11 10.67
CA GLU A 105 16.82 0.35 10.04
C GLU A 105 17.09 0.12 8.55
N LEU A 106 17.56 1.16 7.86
CA LEU A 106 17.97 1.06 6.46
C LEU A 106 19.13 0.06 6.31
N ALA A 107 20.16 0.13 7.15
CA ALA A 107 21.29 -0.80 7.11
C ALA A 107 20.87 -2.25 7.33
N LEU A 108 19.92 -2.52 8.23
CA LEU A 108 19.37 -3.87 8.42
C LEU A 108 18.71 -4.40 7.16
N GLN A 109 17.89 -3.58 6.48
CA GLN A 109 17.26 -3.96 5.22
C GLN A 109 18.28 -4.18 4.10
N LEU A 110 19.26 -3.27 3.95
CA LEU A 110 20.31 -3.38 2.95
C LEU A 110 21.17 -4.64 3.12
N ASN A 111 21.48 -5.01 4.37
CA ASN A 111 22.22 -6.23 4.69
C ASN A 111 21.40 -7.50 4.40
N ASP A 112 20.14 -7.55 4.82
CA ASP A 112 19.25 -8.69 4.60
C ASP A 112 19.04 -8.92 3.09
N ALA A 113 18.77 -7.84 2.35
CA ALA A 113 18.61 -7.89 0.89
C ALA A 113 19.93 -8.05 0.13
N LYS A 114 21.09 -7.90 0.77
CA LYS A 114 22.41 -7.86 0.13
C LYS A 114 22.47 -6.82 -0.98
N ALA A 115 22.00 -5.62 -0.71
CA ALA A 115 21.94 -4.54 -1.70
C ALA A 115 23.34 -4.17 -2.19
N LYS A 116 23.55 -4.26 -3.50
CA LYS A 116 24.79 -3.90 -4.17
C LYS A 116 24.92 -2.40 -4.36
N TYR A 117 23.83 -1.76 -4.80
CA TYR A 117 23.73 -0.33 -5.03
C TYR A 117 22.54 0.27 -4.29
N LEU A 118 22.62 1.56 -4.02
CA LEU A 118 21.57 2.33 -3.37
C LEU A 118 21.37 3.64 -4.12
N VAL A 119 20.13 4.05 -4.33
CA VAL A 119 19.80 5.41 -4.78
C VAL A 119 18.94 6.12 -3.74
N THR A 120 19.21 7.41 -3.57
CA THR A 120 18.46 8.28 -2.65
C THR A 120 18.27 9.68 -3.23
N ILE A 121 17.73 10.61 -2.46
CA ILE A 121 17.66 12.04 -2.78
C ILE A 121 18.72 12.84 -2.00
N PRO A 122 19.09 14.05 -2.42
CA PRO A 122 20.11 14.86 -1.72
C PRO A 122 19.84 15.02 -0.22
N GLN A 123 18.58 15.23 0.16
CA GLN A 123 18.17 15.47 1.56
C GLN A 123 18.38 14.26 2.50
N LEU A 124 18.47 13.06 1.93
CA LEU A 124 18.64 11.80 2.68
C LEU A 124 20.04 11.19 2.50
N LEU A 125 20.95 11.88 1.79
CA LEU A 125 22.25 11.32 1.39
C LEU A 125 23.11 10.91 2.58
N ASP A 126 23.17 11.73 3.63
CA ASP A 126 24.02 11.44 4.79
C ASP A 126 23.54 10.18 5.52
N GLN A 127 22.23 10.04 5.72
CA GLN A 127 21.63 8.83 6.30
C GLN A 127 21.86 7.60 5.42
N ALA A 128 21.71 7.77 4.11
CA ALA A 128 21.93 6.69 3.15
C ALA A 128 23.40 6.21 3.12
N ARG A 129 24.36 7.13 3.23
CA ARG A 129 25.79 6.80 3.31
C ARG A 129 26.14 6.07 4.62
N GLU A 130 25.61 6.56 5.74
CA GLU A 130 25.80 5.89 7.03
C GLU A 130 25.28 4.45 7.01
N ALA A 131 24.10 4.23 6.44
CA ALA A 131 23.51 2.90 6.29
C ALA A 131 24.31 2.02 5.29
N ALA A 132 24.72 2.59 4.15
CA ALA A 132 25.48 1.92 3.11
C ALA A 132 26.85 1.42 3.62
N ALA A 133 27.53 2.23 4.44
CA ALA A 133 28.80 1.86 5.04
C ALA A 133 28.67 0.63 5.96
N GLN A 134 27.53 0.47 6.65
CA GLN A 134 27.23 -0.67 7.51
C GLN A 134 26.80 -1.93 6.71
N ALA A 135 26.36 -1.76 5.46
CA ALA A 135 25.77 -2.82 4.63
C ALA A 135 26.64 -3.25 3.44
N LYS A 136 27.86 -2.74 3.34
CA LYS A 136 28.80 -3.03 2.23
C LYS A 136 28.22 -2.70 0.84
N VAL A 137 27.36 -1.67 0.73
CA VAL A 137 26.88 -1.16 -0.54
C VAL A 137 28.07 -0.58 -1.34
N GLU A 138 28.23 -0.99 -2.60
CA GLU A 138 29.36 -0.61 -3.43
C GLU A 138 29.32 0.85 -3.88
N GLU A 139 28.11 1.36 -4.19
CA GLU A 139 27.94 2.75 -4.66
C GLU A 139 26.57 3.30 -4.24
N VAL A 140 26.55 4.59 -3.87
CA VAL A 140 25.34 5.36 -3.56
C VAL A 140 25.12 6.41 -4.63
N PHE A 141 24.00 6.29 -5.34
CA PHE A 141 23.54 7.25 -6.34
C PHE A 141 22.58 8.26 -5.71
N VAL A 142 22.42 9.42 -6.37
CA VAL A 142 21.47 10.45 -5.92
C VAL A 142 20.59 10.93 -7.08
N PHE A 143 19.28 11.02 -6.84
CA PHE A 143 18.32 11.68 -7.73
C PHE A 143 18.52 13.20 -7.61
N GLY A 144 19.17 13.79 -8.61
CA GLY A 144 19.67 15.15 -8.60
C GLY A 144 21.19 15.21 -8.40
N GLU A 145 21.68 16.28 -7.78
CA GLU A 145 23.11 16.52 -7.55
C GLU A 145 23.38 16.70 -6.05
N ALA A 146 24.46 16.10 -5.58
CA ALA A 146 24.96 16.31 -4.22
C ALA A 146 26.48 16.08 -4.16
N PRO A 147 27.23 16.84 -3.34
CA PRO A 147 28.67 16.70 -3.21
C PRO A 147 29.08 15.27 -2.83
N GLY A 148 30.03 14.70 -3.58
CA GLY A 148 30.61 13.39 -3.31
C GLY A 148 29.66 12.20 -3.53
N ALA A 149 28.52 12.36 -4.19
CA ALA A 149 27.66 11.27 -4.66
C ALA A 149 27.62 11.23 -6.19
N THR A 150 27.44 10.04 -6.75
CA THR A 150 27.24 9.88 -8.19
C THR A 150 25.82 10.28 -8.55
N PRO A 151 25.58 11.28 -9.41
CA PRO A 151 24.25 11.60 -9.89
C PRO A 151 23.63 10.40 -10.61
N PHE A 152 22.37 10.06 -10.32
CA PHE A 152 21.67 9.00 -11.01
C PHE A 152 21.55 9.26 -12.53
N ALA A 153 21.54 10.52 -12.92
CA ALA A 153 21.58 10.97 -14.33
C ALA A 153 22.77 10.38 -15.10
N ALA A 154 23.91 10.13 -14.44
CA ALA A 154 25.06 9.48 -15.07
C ALA A 154 24.77 8.04 -15.56
N LEU A 155 23.75 7.39 -15.00
CA LEU A 155 23.28 6.09 -15.48
C LEU A 155 22.39 6.21 -16.74
N MET A 156 21.88 7.39 -17.04
CA MET A 156 21.03 7.68 -18.22
C MET A 156 21.84 8.15 -19.44
N GLU A 157 23.17 8.13 -19.34
CA GLU A 157 24.07 8.45 -20.45
C GLU A 157 24.35 7.22 -21.33
N GLY A 158 24.53 7.46 -22.64
CA GLY A 158 24.88 6.42 -23.61
C GLY A 158 23.72 5.97 -24.50
N ASP A 159 24.01 4.95 -25.30
CA ASP A 159 23.14 4.47 -26.39
C ASP A 159 21.96 3.57 -25.93
N GLY A 160 21.98 3.12 -24.67
CA GLY A 160 20.97 2.21 -24.15
C GLY A 160 21.02 0.80 -24.74
N ALA A 161 22.19 0.35 -25.20
CA ALA A 161 22.42 -1.01 -25.67
C ALA A 161 22.42 -1.99 -24.49
N VAL A 162 21.25 -2.57 -24.19
CA VAL A 162 21.07 -3.52 -23.09
C VAL A 162 21.55 -4.91 -23.52
N PRO A 163 22.40 -5.59 -22.73
CA PRO A 163 22.76 -6.96 -23.01
C PRO A 163 21.54 -7.89 -22.90
N ALA A 164 21.55 -8.97 -23.68
CA ALA A 164 20.52 -9.99 -23.57
C ALA A 164 20.60 -10.69 -22.20
N VAL A 165 19.48 -10.70 -21.47
CA VAL A 165 19.35 -11.38 -20.18
C VAL A 165 18.16 -12.33 -20.26
N SER A 166 18.38 -13.60 -19.89
CA SER A 166 17.29 -14.56 -19.77
C SER A 166 16.59 -14.38 -18.42
N ILE A 167 15.34 -13.92 -18.45
CA ILE A 167 14.49 -13.76 -17.27
C ILE A 167 13.40 -14.83 -17.32
N ASP A 168 13.28 -15.64 -16.25
CA ASP A 168 12.11 -16.48 -16.02
C ASP A 168 11.08 -15.73 -15.16
N PRO A 169 9.96 -15.27 -15.73
CA PRO A 169 8.98 -14.47 -14.99
C PRO A 169 8.35 -15.20 -13.80
N ARG A 170 8.37 -16.52 -13.78
CA ARG A 170 7.74 -17.33 -12.74
C ARG A 170 8.60 -17.47 -11.49
N THR A 171 9.92 -17.45 -11.66
CA THR A 171 10.87 -17.75 -10.58
C THR A 171 11.76 -16.57 -10.22
N ASP A 172 12.08 -15.69 -11.18
CA ASP A 172 12.94 -14.55 -10.92
C ASP A 172 12.21 -13.47 -10.11
N VAL A 173 12.74 -13.18 -8.93
CA VAL A 173 12.27 -12.11 -8.08
C VAL A 173 12.64 -10.77 -8.70
N VAL A 174 11.69 -9.84 -8.77
CA VAL A 174 11.89 -8.48 -9.31
C VAL A 174 11.79 -7.39 -8.26
N ALA A 175 11.04 -7.65 -7.19
CA ALA A 175 10.84 -6.69 -6.12
C ALA A 175 10.90 -7.35 -4.74
N LEU A 176 11.52 -6.63 -3.80
CA LEU A 176 11.62 -6.97 -2.38
C LEU A 176 11.11 -5.79 -1.54
N PRO A 177 9.79 -5.52 -1.54
CA PRO A 177 9.21 -4.62 -0.56
C PRO A 177 9.26 -5.27 0.83
N TYR A 178 9.50 -4.46 1.88
CA TYR A 178 9.50 -4.95 3.26
C TYR A 178 8.17 -4.69 3.92
N SER A 179 7.53 -5.78 4.39
CA SER A 179 6.32 -5.67 5.20
C SER A 179 6.68 -5.60 6.68
N SER A 180 6.02 -4.71 7.42
CA SER A 180 6.28 -4.51 8.86
C SER A 180 5.85 -5.69 9.71
N GLY A 181 5.17 -6.68 9.12
CA GLY A 181 4.66 -7.85 9.83
C GLY A 181 4.03 -7.52 11.21
N THR A 182 3.20 -8.38 11.74
CA THR A 182 2.62 -8.18 13.08
C THR A 182 3.52 -8.66 14.22
N THR A 183 4.69 -9.26 13.92
CA THR A 183 5.46 -10.07 14.88
C THR A 183 6.95 -9.76 15.00
N GLY A 184 7.45 -8.62 14.52
CA GLY A 184 8.88 -8.39 14.67
C GLY A 184 9.52 -7.45 13.64
N LEU A 185 10.76 -7.76 13.25
CA LEU A 185 11.50 -7.02 12.23
C LEU A 185 10.77 -7.11 10.87
N PRO A 186 10.86 -6.05 10.04
CA PRO A 186 10.34 -6.08 8.68
C PRO A 186 10.90 -7.27 7.90
N LYS A 187 10.06 -7.90 7.07
CA LYS A 187 10.42 -9.07 6.26
C LYS A 187 10.39 -8.69 4.78
N GLY A 188 11.42 -9.06 4.03
CA GLY A 188 11.47 -8.87 2.59
C GLY A 188 10.50 -9.83 1.88
N VAL A 189 9.47 -9.30 1.25
CA VAL A 189 8.47 -10.07 0.50
C VAL A 189 8.99 -10.32 -0.91
N MET A 190 9.20 -11.58 -1.28
CA MET A 190 9.73 -11.96 -2.60
C MET A 190 8.61 -11.98 -3.64
N LEU A 191 8.60 -10.96 -4.52
CA LEU A 191 7.65 -10.86 -5.62
C LEU A 191 8.35 -11.11 -6.96
N THR A 192 7.87 -12.11 -7.70
CA THR A 192 8.35 -12.41 -9.04
C THR A 192 7.78 -11.46 -10.08
N HIS A 193 8.38 -11.43 -11.28
CA HIS A 193 7.79 -10.72 -12.41
C HIS A 193 6.35 -11.15 -12.66
N ARG A 194 6.08 -12.47 -12.61
CA ARG A 194 4.75 -13.02 -12.82
C ARG A 194 3.75 -12.58 -11.75
N ASN A 195 4.14 -12.51 -10.47
CA ASN A 195 3.21 -12.05 -9.42
C ASN A 195 2.71 -10.63 -9.69
N LEU A 196 3.61 -9.73 -10.04
CA LEU A 196 3.27 -8.33 -10.32
C LEU A 196 2.50 -8.18 -11.64
N VAL A 197 2.93 -8.86 -12.71
CA VAL A 197 2.21 -8.85 -14.00
C VAL A 197 0.81 -9.42 -13.83
N ALA A 198 0.65 -10.51 -13.08
CA ALA A 198 -0.66 -11.08 -12.76
C ALA A 198 -1.57 -10.05 -12.10
N ASN A 199 -1.08 -9.39 -11.06
CA ASN A 199 -1.90 -8.41 -10.33
C ASN A 199 -2.27 -7.18 -11.19
N ILE A 200 -1.37 -6.74 -12.08
CA ILE A 200 -1.65 -5.67 -13.04
C ILE A 200 -2.76 -6.11 -14.01
N VAL A 201 -2.67 -7.31 -14.60
CA VAL A 201 -3.68 -7.82 -15.55
C VAL A 201 -5.03 -8.01 -14.86
N GLN A 202 -5.05 -8.70 -13.71
CA GLN A 202 -6.25 -8.96 -12.92
C GLN A 202 -6.98 -7.67 -12.54
N THR A 203 -6.23 -6.68 -12.02
CA THR A 203 -6.81 -5.40 -11.59
C THR A 203 -7.27 -4.58 -12.79
N SER A 204 -6.50 -4.56 -13.89
CA SER A 204 -6.86 -3.83 -15.11
C SER A 204 -8.08 -4.43 -15.81
N ALA A 205 -8.39 -5.70 -15.64
CA ALA A 205 -9.61 -6.31 -16.17
C ALA A 205 -10.88 -5.77 -15.49
N VAL A 206 -10.76 -5.33 -14.23
CA VAL A 206 -11.89 -4.82 -13.42
C VAL A 206 -11.93 -3.29 -13.41
N VAL A 207 -10.76 -2.65 -13.36
CA VAL A 207 -10.62 -1.19 -13.27
C VAL A 207 -9.78 -0.71 -14.43
N GLN A 208 -10.45 -0.36 -15.54
CA GLN A 208 -9.79 0.18 -16.72
C GLN A 208 -9.69 1.69 -16.63
N ALA A 209 -8.57 2.24 -17.10
CA ALA A 209 -8.45 3.66 -17.31
C ALA A 209 -9.08 4.06 -18.66
N THR A 210 -9.68 5.24 -18.69
CA THR A 210 -10.14 5.88 -19.92
C THR A 210 -9.06 6.79 -20.50
N GLU A 211 -9.18 7.12 -21.78
CA GLU A 211 -8.24 8.04 -22.42
C GLU A 211 -8.21 9.40 -21.71
N GLY A 212 -7.02 9.94 -21.52
CA GLY A 212 -6.83 11.23 -20.86
C GLY A 212 -6.82 11.20 -19.33
N GLU A 213 -7.01 10.05 -18.69
CA GLU A 213 -6.95 9.97 -17.24
C GLU A 213 -5.60 10.42 -16.68
N ARG A 214 -5.69 11.07 -15.49
CA ARG A 214 -4.55 11.54 -14.70
C ARG A 214 -4.72 11.06 -13.25
N SER A 215 -3.65 10.51 -12.70
CA SER A 215 -3.62 10.00 -11.32
C SER A 215 -2.64 10.81 -10.49
N ILE A 216 -2.92 10.94 -9.19
CA ILE A 216 -1.99 11.53 -8.23
C ILE A 216 -1.33 10.43 -7.38
N ALA A 217 0.00 10.42 -7.35
CA ALA A 217 0.78 9.49 -6.56
C ALA A 217 1.14 10.10 -5.20
N VAL A 218 0.18 10.12 -4.30
CA VAL A 218 0.32 10.60 -2.92
C VAL A 218 0.81 9.51 -1.98
N LEU A 219 0.48 8.24 -2.26
CA LEU A 219 0.97 7.11 -1.48
C LEU A 219 2.37 6.70 -1.95
N PRO A 220 3.24 6.29 -1.02
CA PRO A 220 4.64 6.07 -1.33
C PRO A 220 4.87 4.92 -2.32
N PHE A 221 5.72 5.12 -3.31
CA PHE A 221 6.14 4.07 -4.25
C PHE A 221 6.95 2.96 -3.59
N TYR A 222 7.55 3.20 -2.42
CA TYR A 222 8.23 2.13 -1.68
C TYR A 222 7.25 1.12 -1.05
N HIS A 223 5.99 1.50 -0.86
CA HIS A 223 4.94 0.60 -0.37
C HIS A 223 4.23 -0.06 -1.56
N ILE A 224 3.89 -1.35 -1.45
CA ILE A 224 3.34 -2.13 -2.55
C ILE A 224 2.09 -1.51 -3.19
N TYR A 225 1.25 -0.79 -2.44
CA TYR A 225 0.10 -0.08 -2.99
C TYR A 225 0.55 1.02 -3.96
N GLY A 226 1.48 1.87 -3.55
CA GLY A 226 2.07 2.88 -4.44
C GLY A 226 2.84 2.25 -5.59
N PHE A 227 3.62 1.20 -5.31
CA PHE A 227 4.43 0.49 -6.28
C PHE A 227 3.60 -0.13 -7.41
N THR A 228 2.58 -0.91 -7.07
CA THR A 228 1.79 -1.61 -8.09
C THR A 228 0.65 -0.75 -8.62
N VAL A 229 -0.20 -0.21 -7.74
CA VAL A 229 -1.44 0.45 -8.19
C VAL A 229 -1.17 1.84 -8.75
N LEU A 230 -0.40 2.69 -8.00
CA LEU A 230 -0.18 4.06 -8.43
C LEU A 230 0.87 4.17 -9.54
N LEU A 231 1.89 3.31 -9.52
CA LEU A 231 2.97 3.37 -10.50
C LEU A 231 2.74 2.39 -11.66
N ASN A 232 2.80 1.08 -11.41
CA ASN A 232 2.86 0.09 -12.48
C ASN A 232 1.54 -0.08 -13.25
N ILE A 233 0.38 -0.12 -12.57
CA ILE A 233 -0.93 -0.19 -13.25
C ILE A 233 -1.19 1.09 -14.04
N SER A 234 -0.89 2.27 -13.46
CA SER A 234 -1.06 3.54 -14.17
C SER A 234 -0.19 3.63 -15.42
N LEU A 235 1.09 3.24 -15.34
CA LEU A 235 1.99 3.22 -16.50
C LEU A 235 1.51 2.22 -17.57
N TYR A 236 1.10 1.02 -17.19
CA TYR A 236 0.56 0.01 -18.10
C TYR A 236 -0.69 0.50 -18.84
N GLN A 237 -1.58 1.20 -18.12
CA GLN A 237 -2.82 1.76 -18.70
C GLN A 237 -2.60 3.09 -19.47
N GLY A 238 -1.38 3.59 -19.55
CA GLY A 238 -1.08 4.84 -20.25
C GLY A 238 -1.56 6.10 -19.51
N VAL A 239 -1.79 6.03 -18.20
CA VAL A 239 -2.22 7.14 -17.35
C VAL A 239 -1.05 8.09 -17.06
N THR A 240 -1.30 9.40 -17.04
CA THR A 240 -0.32 10.38 -16.55
C THR A 240 -0.33 10.41 -15.02
N ILE A 241 0.84 10.24 -14.40
CA ILE A 241 1.01 10.21 -12.94
C ILE A 241 1.61 11.52 -12.47
N VAL A 242 0.93 12.24 -11.59
CA VAL A 242 1.48 13.42 -10.89
C VAL A 242 2.04 12.96 -9.55
N THR A 243 3.36 13.08 -9.35
CA THR A 243 4.00 12.66 -8.10
C THR A 243 3.92 13.74 -7.03
N MET A 244 3.79 13.29 -5.80
CA MET A 244 3.80 14.12 -4.60
C MET A 244 4.78 13.50 -3.59
N PRO A 245 5.92 14.14 -3.28
CA PRO A 245 6.95 13.53 -2.43
C PRO A 245 6.52 13.33 -0.98
N ARG A 246 5.65 14.21 -0.47
CA ARG A 246 5.11 14.17 0.90
C ARG A 246 3.69 14.69 0.91
N PHE A 247 2.81 14.01 1.67
CA PHE A 247 1.43 14.49 1.84
C PHE A 247 1.39 15.81 2.61
N ASP A 248 0.75 16.79 2.01
CA ASP A 248 0.28 18.03 2.59
C ASP A 248 -1.09 18.32 1.98
N LEU A 249 -2.10 18.59 2.80
CA LEU A 249 -3.48 18.69 2.32
C LEU A 249 -3.67 19.84 1.33
N GLU A 250 -3.05 20.98 1.56
CA GLU A 250 -3.19 22.14 0.68
C GLU A 250 -2.51 21.89 -0.67
N LEU A 251 -1.29 21.37 -0.65
CA LEU A 251 -0.58 20.95 -1.87
C LEU A 251 -1.36 19.87 -2.62
N PHE A 252 -1.91 18.88 -1.91
CA PHE A 252 -2.71 17.82 -2.51
C PHE A 252 -3.93 18.37 -3.26
N LEU A 253 -4.72 19.25 -2.63
CA LEU A 253 -5.88 19.87 -3.24
C LEU A 253 -5.52 20.75 -4.44
N ARG A 254 -4.42 21.52 -4.32
CA ARG A 254 -3.89 22.32 -5.42
C ARG A 254 -3.49 21.44 -6.60
N LEU A 255 -2.76 20.34 -6.39
CA LEU A 255 -2.36 19.43 -7.47
C LEU A 255 -3.57 18.74 -8.11
N LEU A 256 -4.61 18.38 -7.33
CA LEU A 256 -5.85 17.84 -7.87
C LEU A 256 -6.49 18.82 -8.87
N GLN A 257 -6.54 20.11 -8.51
CA GLN A 257 -7.09 21.17 -9.35
C GLN A 257 -6.19 21.48 -10.56
N ASP A 258 -4.90 21.80 -10.31
CA ASP A 258 -3.99 22.35 -11.34
C ASP A 258 -3.72 21.35 -12.45
N TYR A 259 -3.67 20.06 -12.11
CA TYR A 259 -3.46 18.97 -13.07
C TYR A 259 -4.76 18.29 -13.51
N ALA A 260 -5.92 18.78 -13.09
CA ALA A 260 -7.22 18.18 -13.39
C ALA A 260 -7.18 16.66 -13.16
N ILE A 261 -6.81 16.24 -11.96
CA ILE A 261 -6.69 14.83 -11.59
C ILE A 261 -8.06 14.16 -11.65
N THR A 262 -8.13 13.02 -12.32
CA THR A 262 -9.38 12.28 -12.51
C THR A 262 -9.51 11.11 -11.55
N ARG A 263 -8.38 10.56 -11.08
CA ARG A 263 -8.34 9.40 -10.17
C ARG A 263 -7.37 9.63 -9.03
N ALA A 264 -7.83 9.41 -7.79
CA ALA A 264 -7.01 9.47 -6.60
C ALA A 264 -7.07 8.14 -5.83
N ASN A 265 -5.93 7.45 -5.71
CA ASN A 265 -5.78 6.29 -4.84
C ASN A 265 -5.21 6.78 -3.51
N VAL A 266 -5.95 6.61 -2.43
CA VAL A 266 -5.68 7.23 -1.13
C VAL A 266 -5.91 6.24 0.02
N VAL A 267 -5.87 6.73 1.25
CA VAL A 267 -6.14 5.99 2.49
C VAL A 267 -7.27 6.66 3.27
N PRO A 268 -7.96 5.97 4.19
CA PRO A 268 -9.12 6.49 4.91
C PRO A 268 -8.95 7.88 5.54
N PRO A 269 -7.80 8.25 6.15
CA PRO A 269 -7.62 9.61 6.66
C PRO A 269 -7.72 10.71 5.60
N ILE A 270 -7.27 10.44 4.38
CA ILE A 270 -7.37 11.40 3.26
C ILE A 270 -8.83 11.49 2.78
N VAL A 271 -9.56 10.36 2.69
CA VAL A 271 -10.99 10.36 2.38
C VAL A 271 -11.78 11.16 3.42
N LEU A 272 -11.48 10.96 4.70
CA LEU A 272 -12.09 11.71 5.80
C LEU A 272 -11.83 13.21 5.69
N ALA A 273 -10.58 13.60 5.36
CA ALA A 273 -10.24 15.01 5.14
C ALA A 273 -11.00 15.59 3.94
N LEU A 274 -11.09 14.87 2.82
CA LEU A 274 -11.85 15.26 1.64
C LEU A 274 -13.35 15.38 1.95
N ALA A 275 -13.91 14.50 2.78
CA ALA A 275 -15.31 14.55 3.21
C ALA A 275 -15.62 15.74 4.12
N LYS A 276 -14.70 16.10 5.05
CA LYS A 276 -15.06 16.99 6.18
C LYS A 276 -14.25 18.29 6.25
N HIS A 277 -13.02 18.35 5.73
CA HIS A 277 -12.15 19.51 5.94
C HIS A 277 -12.64 20.75 5.17
N PRO A 278 -12.73 21.96 5.81
CA PRO A 278 -13.27 23.17 5.16
C PRO A 278 -12.41 23.67 3.99
N LEU A 279 -11.09 23.41 4.00
CA LEU A 279 -10.17 23.80 2.94
C LEU A 279 -10.57 23.24 1.57
N VAL A 280 -11.19 22.06 1.51
CA VAL A 280 -11.62 21.39 0.27
C VAL A 280 -12.57 22.29 -0.56
N ALA A 281 -13.42 23.08 0.09
CA ALA A 281 -14.36 23.98 -0.58
C ALA A 281 -13.69 25.16 -1.33
N ARG A 282 -12.38 25.37 -1.15
CA ARG A 282 -11.62 26.45 -1.82
C ARG A 282 -11.03 26.02 -3.17
N TYR A 283 -11.12 24.72 -3.51
CA TYR A 283 -10.51 24.16 -4.71
C TYR A 283 -11.58 23.60 -5.64
N ASP A 284 -11.34 23.73 -6.93
CA ASP A 284 -12.17 23.12 -7.97
C ASP A 284 -11.70 21.69 -8.25
N LEU A 285 -12.50 20.73 -7.78
CA LEU A 285 -12.20 19.30 -7.90
C LEU A 285 -13.15 18.57 -8.85
N HIS A 286 -13.84 19.29 -9.74
CA HIS A 286 -14.84 18.71 -10.65
C HIS A 286 -14.29 17.67 -11.62
N ALA A 287 -12.98 17.69 -11.90
CA ALA A 287 -12.31 16.70 -12.74
C ALA A 287 -12.19 15.32 -12.08
N LEU A 288 -12.33 15.24 -10.75
CA LEU A 288 -12.14 14.01 -10.00
C LEU A 288 -13.33 13.06 -10.19
N LEU A 289 -13.11 11.98 -10.92
CA LEU A 289 -14.13 10.97 -11.25
C LEU A 289 -14.21 9.88 -10.19
N SER A 290 -13.06 9.49 -9.63
CA SER A 290 -13.01 8.41 -8.65
C SER A 290 -11.92 8.58 -7.59
N ILE A 291 -12.26 8.15 -6.39
CA ILE A 291 -11.34 7.96 -5.26
C ILE A 291 -11.36 6.48 -4.89
N ASN A 292 -10.20 5.87 -4.74
CA ASN A 292 -10.08 4.49 -4.26
C ASN A 292 -9.33 4.48 -2.92
N SER A 293 -9.98 3.99 -1.87
CA SER A 293 -9.41 3.86 -0.52
C SER A 293 -8.88 2.46 -0.28
N GLY A 294 -7.67 2.35 0.25
CA GLY A 294 -7.07 1.07 0.61
C GLY A 294 -6.23 1.18 1.88
N ALA A 295 -5.53 0.11 2.20
CA ALA A 295 -4.63 -0.07 3.35
C ALA A 295 -5.30 -0.16 4.73
N ALA A 296 -6.55 0.28 4.89
CA ALA A 296 -7.35 0.12 6.11
C ALA A 296 -8.85 0.17 5.76
N PRO A 297 -9.74 -0.37 6.59
CA PRO A 297 -11.19 -0.25 6.40
C PRO A 297 -11.65 1.22 6.37
N LEU A 298 -12.61 1.52 5.51
CA LEU A 298 -13.27 2.83 5.43
C LEU A 298 -14.75 2.66 5.81
N ASP A 299 -15.21 3.46 6.74
CA ASP A 299 -16.62 3.47 7.15
C ASP A 299 -17.54 3.93 5.99
N ALA A 300 -18.66 3.23 5.80
CA ALA A 300 -19.60 3.49 4.71
C ALA A 300 -20.18 4.93 4.75
N SER A 301 -20.34 5.51 5.94
CA SER A 301 -20.86 6.88 6.07
C SER A 301 -19.82 7.91 5.62
N VAL A 302 -18.53 7.67 5.85
CA VAL A 302 -17.43 8.53 5.37
C VAL A 302 -17.27 8.40 3.87
N GLU A 303 -17.37 7.17 3.33
CA GLU A 303 -17.39 6.88 1.89
C GLU A 303 -18.48 7.67 1.20
N GLN A 304 -19.74 7.56 1.69
CA GLN A 304 -20.90 8.26 1.15
C GLN A 304 -20.74 9.80 1.26
N ALA A 305 -20.35 10.31 2.42
CA ALA A 305 -20.19 11.75 2.64
C ALA A 305 -19.12 12.36 1.71
N CYS A 306 -18.04 11.64 1.43
CA CYS A 306 -17.01 12.07 0.49
C CYS A 306 -17.55 12.10 -0.94
N GLY A 307 -18.21 11.03 -1.37
CA GLY A 307 -18.84 10.93 -2.70
C GLY A 307 -19.88 12.00 -2.95
N ASP A 308 -20.75 12.26 -1.98
CA ASP A 308 -21.78 13.28 -2.06
C ASP A 308 -21.21 14.70 -2.16
N ARG A 309 -20.16 14.97 -1.39
CA ARG A 309 -19.50 16.28 -1.39
C ARG A 309 -18.76 16.56 -2.69
N LEU A 310 -18.00 15.58 -3.19
CA LEU A 310 -17.15 15.75 -4.37
C LEU A 310 -17.82 15.37 -5.69
N LYS A 311 -19.02 14.78 -5.62
CA LYS A 311 -19.76 14.25 -6.77
C LYS A 311 -18.95 13.24 -7.60
N CYS A 312 -18.13 12.46 -6.91
CA CYS A 312 -17.30 11.42 -7.50
C CYS A 312 -17.58 10.04 -6.87
N PHE A 313 -17.15 8.98 -7.56
CA PHE A 313 -17.24 7.63 -7.04
C PHE A 313 -16.13 7.39 -5.99
N VAL A 314 -16.52 6.92 -4.81
CA VAL A 314 -15.58 6.45 -3.79
C VAL A 314 -15.63 4.93 -3.74
N ALA A 315 -14.48 4.29 -3.88
CA ALA A 315 -14.31 2.84 -3.90
C ALA A 315 -13.42 2.40 -2.74
N GLN A 316 -13.50 1.12 -2.40
CA GLN A 316 -12.56 0.47 -1.49
C GLN A 316 -11.90 -0.72 -2.19
N GLY A 317 -10.69 -1.06 -1.75
CA GLY A 317 -9.99 -2.27 -2.15
C GLY A 317 -9.22 -2.87 -1.01
N TYR A 318 -9.01 -4.19 -1.06
CA TYR A 318 -8.24 -4.93 -0.09
C TYR A 318 -7.04 -5.61 -0.75
N GLY A 319 -5.97 -5.69 0.00
CA GLY A 319 -4.75 -6.38 -0.41
C GLY A 319 -3.63 -6.25 0.61
N LEU A 320 -2.58 -7.01 0.39
CA LEU A 320 -1.39 -7.11 1.24
C LEU A 320 -0.12 -6.96 0.38
N THR A 321 1.02 -6.72 1.03
CA THR A 321 2.31 -6.79 0.34
C THR A 321 2.51 -8.17 -0.29
N GLU A 322 2.11 -9.19 0.42
CA GLU A 322 2.19 -10.60 0.07
C GLU A 322 1.27 -11.02 -1.10
N THR A 323 0.38 -10.13 -1.57
CA THR A 323 -0.54 -10.36 -2.70
C THR A 323 -0.36 -9.38 -3.88
N SER A 324 0.71 -8.60 -3.94
CA SER A 324 1.22 -7.78 -5.08
C SER A 324 0.44 -6.51 -5.51
N PRO A 325 -0.48 -5.81 -4.85
CA PRO A 325 -1.15 -6.15 -3.59
C PRO A 325 -2.60 -6.61 -3.72
N VAL A 326 -3.31 -6.32 -4.85
CA VAL A 326 -4.79 -6.32 -4.91
C VAL A 326 -5.35 -7.74 -4.83
N VAL A 327 -6.32 -7.91 -3.96
CA VAL A 327 -7.13 -9.13 -3.79
C VAL A 327 -8.58 -8.88 -4.22
N SER A 328 -9.13 -7.73 -3.80
CA SER A 328 -10.50 -7.34 -4.14
C SER A 328 -10.61 -5.83 -4.35
N THR A 329 -11.63 -5.41 -5.07
CA THR A 329 -11.94 -4.00 -5.29
C THR A 329 -13.43 -3.79 -5.55
N THR A 330 -13.94 -2.61 -5.19
CA THR A 330 -15.34 -2.24 -5.49
C THR A 330 -15.55 -2.20 -7.01
N PRO A 331 -16.63 -2.82 -7.53
CA PRO A 331 -16.98 -2.80 -8.95
C PRO A 331 -17.18 -1.38 -9.49
N VAL A 332 -16.74 -1.14 -10.71
CA VAL A 332 -16.97 0.15 -11.41
C VAL A 332 -18.45 0.34 -11.73
N ASP A 333 -19.18 -0.76 -12.03
CA ASP A 333 -20.62 -0.75 -12.30
C ASP A 333 -21.41 -0.21 -11.10
N PRO A 334 -22.14 0.93 -11.23
CA PRO A 334 -22.89 1.54 -10.13
C PRO A 334 -23.91 0.59 -9.47
N LEU A 335 -24.49 -0.31 -10.23
CA LEU A 335 -25.51 -1.26 -9.75
C LEU A 335 -24.92 -2.37 -8.87
N LYS A 336 -23.59 -2.56 -8.94
CA LYS A 336 -22.85 -3.56 -8.19
C LYS A 336 -22.00 -2.93 -7.07
N ARG A 337 -22.17 -1.66 -6.77
CA ARG A 337 -21.44 -1.00 -5.68
C ARG A 337 -22.08 -1.32 -4.35
N ARG A 338 -21.24 -1.64 -3.36
CA ARG A 338 -21.69 -1.92 -2.01
C ARG A 338 -20.77 -1.20 -1.02
N GLY A 339 -21.28 -0.12 -0.44
CA GLY A 339 -20.52 0.69 0.54
C GLY A 339 -20.15 -0.13 1.78
N GLY A 340 -18.98 0.18 2.34
CA GLY A 340 -18.45 -0.50 3.52
C GLY A 340 -17.90 -1.90 3.25
N SER A 341 -17.87 -2.38 1.99
CA SER A 341 -17.21 -3.62 1.60
C SER A 341 -15.85 -3.35 0.94
N ALA A 342 -14.95 -4.31 1.01
CA ALA A 342 -13.69 -4.30 0.26
C ALA A 342 -13.87 -4.70 -1.22
N GLY A 343 -15.13 -4.89 -1.67
CA GLY A 343 -15.51 -5.22 -3.03
C GLY A 343 -15.47 -6.71 -3.35
N LEU A 344 -15.39 -7.03 -4.63
CA LEU A 344 -15.37 -8.38 -5.18
C LEU A 344 -13.93 -8.82 -5.46
N LEU A 345 -13.67 -10.13 -5.38
CA LEU A 345 -12.37 -10.72 -5.73
C LEU A 345 -12.04 -10.41 -7.20
N ILE A 346 -10.78 -10.04 -7.47
CA ILE A 346 -10.29 -9.86 -8.84
C ILE A 346 -10.15 -11.21 -9.56
N PRO A 347 -10.10 -11.26 -10.90
CA PRO A 347 -9.95 -12.50 -11.68
C PRO A 347 -8.85 -13.44 -11.16
N ASN A 348 -8.97 -14.76 -11.38
CA ASN A 348 -8.00 -15.80 -10.97
C ASN A 348 -7.68 -15.80 -9.46
N THR A 349 -8.54 -15.23 -8.62
CA THR A 349 -8.35 -15.16 -7.17
C THR A 349 -9.40 -16.00 -6.46
N GLU A 350 -8.96 -16.81 -5.52
CA GLU A 350 -9.79 -17.61 -4.65
C GLU A 350 -9.64 -17.17 -3.19
N CYS A 351 -10.72 -17.28 -2.43
CA CYS A 351 -10.78 -16.96 -1.02
C CYS A 351 -11.41 -18.09 -0.22
N LYS A 352 -10.91 -18.32 0.99
CA LYS A 352 -11.57 -19.09 2.06
C LYS A 352 -11.68 -18.22 3.29
N VAL A 353 -12.71 -18.48 4.09
CA VAL A 353 -12.85 -17.90 5.43
C VAL A 353 -12.74 -19.04 6.44
N MET A 354 -11.76 -18.97 7.32
CA MET A 354 -11.44 -20.05 8.27
C MET A 354 -11.69 -19.62 9.71
N ASP A 355 -12.42 -20.42 10.47
CA ASP A 355 -12.53 -20.19 11.91
C ASP A 355 -11.14 -20.33 12.55
N PRO A 356 -10.59 -19.28 13.16
CA PRO A 356 -9.23 -19.32 13.72
C PRO A 356 -9.10 -20.18 14.99
N VAL A 357 -10.22 -20.63 15.58
CA VAL A 357 -10.24 -21.47 16.78
C VAL A 357 -10.53 -22.92 16.41
N GLY A 358 -11.61 -23.16 15.65
CA GLY A 358 -12.07 -24.50 15.29
C GLY A 358 -11.41 -25.05 14.02
N GLY A 359 -10.71 -24.24 13.24
CA GLY A 359 -10.07 -24.66 11.98
C GLY A 359 -11.06 -25.08 10.90
N THR A 360 -12.34 -24.69 11.01
CA THR A 360 -13.39 -25.04 10.05
C THR A 360 -13.62 -23.94 9.02
N GLU A 361 -13.93 -24.35 7.80
CA GLU A 361 -14.31 -23.42 6.74
C GLU A 361 -15.68 -22.80 7.03
N GLN A 362 -15.80 -21.48 6.87
CA GLN A 362 -17.04 -20.74 7.03
C GLN A 362 -17.76 -20.58 5.69
N GLY A 363 -19.09 -20.56 5.73
CA GLY A 363 -19.94 -20.24 4.58
C GLY A 363 -20.20 -18.73 4.44
N PRO A 364 -21.09 -18.33 3.50
CA PRO A 364 -21.45 -16.93 3.29
C PRO A 364 -21.93 -16.25 4.58
N GLY A 365 -21.37 -15.07 4.86
CA GLY A 365 -21.64 -14.28 6.07
C GLY A 365 -20.92 -14.78 7.33
N GLY A 366 -20.33 -15.98 7.32
CA GLY A 366 -19.51 -16.48 8.42
C GLY A 366 -18.20 -15.69 8.52
N GLN A 367 -17.82 -15.34 9.76
CA GLN A 367 -16.61 -14.59 10.05
C GLN A 367 -15.45 -15.52 10.40
N GLY A 368 -14.26 -15.22 9.92
CA GLY A 368 -13.04 -15.97 10.22
C GLY A 368 -11.81 -15.33 9.58
N GLU A 369 -10.67 -16.01 9.65
CA GLU A 369 -9.46 -15.59 8.95
C GLU A 369 -9.63 -15.74 7.44
N VAL A 370 -9.30 -14.68 6.71
CA VAL A 370 -9.32 -14.66 5.24
C VAL A 370 -8.07 -15.34 4.70
N TRP A 371 -8.24 -16.42 3.94
CA TRP A 371 -7.15 -17.09 3.23
C TRP A 371 -7.28 -16.86 1.74
N ILE A 372 -6.18 -16.53 1.07
CA ILE A 372 -6.15 -16.14 -0.35
C ILE A 372 -5.25 -17.08 -1.14
N ARG A 373 -5.71 -17.45 -2.34
CA ARG A 373 -4.89 -18.15 -3.33
C ARG A 373 -5.04 -17.49 -4.70
N GLY A 374 -3.92 -17.34 -5.42
CA GLY A 374 -3.91 -16.75 -6.75
C GLY A 374 -2.50 -16.49 -7.27
N PRO A 375 -2.36 -16.18 -8.56
CA PRO A 375 -1.06 -15.98 -9.20
C PRO A 375 -0.30 -14.75 -8.68
N GLN A 376 -0.98 -13.82 -8.03
CA GLN A 376 -0.42 -12.62 -7.43
C GLN A 376 0.21 -12.85 -6.05
N VAL A 377 0.04 -14.05 -5.45
CA VAL A 377 0.59 -14.39 -4.13
C VAL A 377 2.10 -14.55 -4.22
N MET A 378 2.82 -13.98 -3.25
CA MET A 378 4.29 -14.03 -3.13
C MET A 378 4.86 -15.46 -3.17
N THR A 379 6.15 -15.58 -3.47
CA THR A 379 6.86 -16.86 -3.35
C THR A 379 7.33 -17.16 -1.93
N GLY A 380 7.40 -16.16 -1.05
CA GLY A 380 7.79 -16.29 0.35
C GLY A 380 8.52 -15.06 0.87
N TYR A 381 9.07 -15.19 2.07
CA TYR A 381 9.89 -14.17 2.71
C TYR A 381 11.38 -14.46 2.52
N LEU A 382 12.14 -13.44 2.14
CA LEU A 382 13.59 -13.50 1.97
C LEU A 382 14.27 -14.01 3.24
N ASN A 383 15.17 -14.97 3.11
CA ASN A 383 15.96 -15.55 4.21
C ASN A 383 15.13 -16.04 5.43
N ASN A 384 13.82 -16.26 5.26
CA ASN A 384 12.93 -16.61 6.37
C ASN A 384 11.94 -17.73 5.98
N PRO A 385 12.41 -18.98 5.83
CA PRO A 385 11.57 -20.11 5.44
C PRO A 385 10.51 -20.45 6.51
N GLU A 386 10.80 -20.24 7.80
CA GLU A 386 9.87 -20.47 8.89
C GLU A 386 8.67 -19.53 8.80
N ALA A 387 8.91 -18.22 8.63
CA ALA A 387 7.83 -17.26 8.44
C ALA A 387 7.07 -17.51 7.12
N THR A 388 7.73 -18.00 6.08
CA THR A 388 7.09 -18.39 4.83
C THR A 388 6.12 -19.55 5.05
N ALA A 389 6.57 -20.62 5.71
CA ALA A 389 5.75 -21.80 5.99
C ALA A 389 4.57 -21.49 6.95
N ALA A 390 4.71 -20.47 7.82
CA ALA A 390 3.64 -20.02 8.69
C ALA A 390 2.54 -19.22 7.97
N MET A 391 2.86 -18.64 6.80
CA MET A 391 1.93 -17.78 6.05
C MET A 391 1.44 -18.43 4.75
N LEU A 392 2.21 -19.33 4.17
CA LEU A 392 1.89 -19.97 2.88
C LEU A 392 1.92 -21.49 3.07
N ASP A 393 0.76 -22.12 2.93
CA ASP A 393 0.65 -23.56 3.08
C ASP A 393 1.06 -24.33 1.81
N ALA A 394 1.17 -25.66 1.93
CA ALA A 394 1.57 -26.54 0.82
C ALA A 394 0.55 -26.58 -0.34
N GLN A 395 -0.67 -26.07 -0.14
CA GLN A 395 -1.72 -25.98 -1.15
C GLN A 395 -1.76 -24.60 -1.83
N GLY A 396 -0.84 -23.69 -1.46
CA GLY A 396 -0.71 -22.34 -1.99
C GLY A 396 -1.68 -21.33 -1.38
N TRP A 397 -2.31 -21.63 -0.24
CA TRP A 397 -3.12 -20.67 0.48
C TRP A 397 -2.25 -19.76 1.34
N LEU A 398 -2.43 -18.46 1.16
CA LEU A 398 -1.85 -17.41 2.02
C LEU A 398 -2.80 -17.18 3.21
N HIS A 399 -2.32 -17.42 4.42
CA HIS A 399 -2.98 -17.10 5.67
C HIS A 399 -2.73 -15.62 5.98
N THR A 400 -3.73 -14.78 5.72
CA THR A 400 -3.51 -13.32 5.72
C THR A 400 -3.34 -12.72 7.11
N GLY A 401 -3.84 -13.42 8.14
CA GLY A 401 -3.96 -12.88 9.49
C GLY A 401 -5.02 -11.77 9.61
N ASP A 402 -5.83 -11.56 8.57
CA ASP A 402 -6.93 -10.59 8.58
C ASP A 402 -8.26 -11.34 8.80
N ILE A 403 -9.12 -10.79 9.65
CA ILE A 403 -10.46 -11.30 9.92
C ILE A 403 -11.46 -10.64 8.99
N GLY A 404 -12.30 -11.46 8.37
CA GLY A 404 -13.32 -11.00 7.45
C GLY A 404 -14.43 -12.01 7.22
N SER A 405 -15.31 -11.69 6.31
CA SER A 405 -16.38 -12.56 5.81
C SER A 405 -16.62 -12.27 4.33
N VAL A 406 -17.17 -13.26 3.63
CA VAL A 406 -17.69 -13.08 2.27
C VAL A 406 -19.19 -13.24 2.34
N ASP A 407 -19.97 -12.27 1.86
CA ASP A 407 -21.41 -12.34 1.89
C ASP A 407 -22.00 -13.25 0.78
N ALA A 408 -23.32 -13.42 0.76
CA ALA A 408 -24.00 -14.29 -0.21
C ALA A 408 -23.85 -13.83 -1.67
N ASP A 409 -23.54 -12.56 -1.90
CA ASP A 409 -23.33 -11.97 -3.22
C ASP A 409 -21.84 -11.92 -3.60
N GLY A 410 -20.94 -12.44 -2.75
CA GLY A 410 -19.49 -12.54 -2.99
C GLY A 410 -18.67 -11.33 -2.58
N TYR A 411 -19.25 -10.33 -1.89
CA TYR A 411 -18.50 -9.17 -1.41
C TYR A 411 -17.69 -9.52 -0.17
N LEU A 412 -16.39 -9.14 -0.23
CA LEU A 412 -15.48 -9.30 0.89
C LEU A 412 -15.62 -8.14 1.89
N HIS A 413 -15.77 -8.47 3.15
CA HIS A 413 -15.79 -7.56 4.28
C HIS A 413 -14.60 -7.87 5.17
N VAL A 414 -13.64 -6.95 5.27
CA VAL A 414 -12.48 -7.09 6.15
C VAL A 414 -12.74 -6.25 7.40
N VAL A 415 -12.65 -6.91 8.56
CA VAL A 415 -13.04 -6.31 9.84
C VAL A 415 -11.83 -5.78 10.59
N ASP A 416 -10.80 -6.64 10.79
CA ASP A 416 -9.58 -6.27 11.53
C ASP A 416 -8.50 -7.35 11.36
N ARG A 417 -7.37 -7.18 12.04
CA ARG A 417 -6.33 -8.21 12.11
C ARG A 417 -6.55 -9.15 13.27
N LEU A 418 -6.36 -10.44 13.03
CA LEU A 418 -6.50 -11.51 14.05
C LEU A 418 -5.69 -11.20 15.33
N LYS A 419 -4.50 -10.64 15.19
CA LYS A 419 -3.61 -10.29 16.31
C LYS A 419 -3.95 -8.96 16.99
N GLU A 420 -4.77 -8.12 16.37
CA GLU A 420 -5.21 -6.82 16.89
C GLU A 420 -6.57 -6.92 17.60
N LEU A 421 -7.27 -8.06 17.47
CA LEU A 421 -8.55 -8.29 18.14
C LEU A 421 -8.37 -8.29 19.66
N ILE A 422 -9.23 -7.55 20.34
CA ILE A 422 -9.28 -7.46 21.80
C ILE A 422 -10.03 -8.66 22.34
N LYS A 423 -9.45 -9.41 23.25
CA LYS A 423 -10.00 -10.67 23.80
C LYS A 423 -10.76 -10.40 25.10
N TYR A 424 -12.02 -9.97 24.97
CA TYR A 424 -12.88 -9.67 26.10
C TYR A 424 -13.70 -10.90 26.51
N LYS A 425 -13.41 -11.51 27.67
CA LYS A 425 -14.17 -12.67 28.22
C LYS A 425 -14.44 -13.78 27.18
N GLY A 426 -13.45 -14.06 26.31
CA GLY A 426 -13.59 -15.05 25.25
C GLY A 426 -14.21 -14.54 23.95
N TYR A 427 -14.78 -13.35 23.94
CA TYR A 427 -15.25 -12.67 22.72
C TYR A 427 -14.10 -11.92 22.05
N GLN A 428 -14.16 -11.82 20.72
CA GLN A 428 -13.23 -11.04 19.91
C GLN A 428 -13.89 -9.71 19.55
N VAL A 429 -13.23 -8.60 19.91
CA VAL A 429 -13.68 -7.23 19.61
C VAL A 429 -12.73 -6.61 18.62
N ALA A 430 -13.23 -6.19 17.47
CA ALA A 430 -12.44 -5.54 16.42
C ALA A 430 -12.24 -4.05 16.78
N PRO A 431 -11.00 -3.57 17.00
CA PRO A 431 -10.71 -2.16 17.20
C PRO A 431 -11.26 -1.27 16.09
N ALA A 432 -11.12 -1.67 14.82
CA ALA A 432 -11.54 -0.87 13.68
C ALA A 432 -13.04 -0.57 13.66
N GLU A 433 -13.90 -1.45 14.16
CA GLU A 433 -15.34 -1.20 14.29
C GLU A 433 -15.62 -0.03 15.25
N LEU A 434 -14.93 -0.03 16.40
CA LEU A 434 -15.09 1.02 17.40
C LEU A 434 -14.48 2.36 16.96
N GLU A 435 -13.35 2.29 16.25
CA GLU A 435 -12.70 3.46 15.63
C GLU A 435 -13.61 4.10 14.59
N GLY A 436 -14.22 3.29 13.72
CA GLY A 436 -15.20 3.75 12.74
C GLY A 436 -16.35 4.52 13.40
N LEU A 437 -16.95 3.97 14.46
CA LEU A 437 -18.02 4.63 15.20
C LEU A 437 -17.55 5.95 15.85
N LEU A 438 -16.39 5.99 16.50
CA LEU A 438 -15.82 7.20 17.08
C LEU A 438 -15.65 8.31 16.04
N LEU A 439 -15.16 7.97 14.84
CA LEU A 439 -14.93 8.91 13.75
C LEU A 439 -16.23 9.49 13.17
N THR A 440 -17.39 8.87 13.39
CA THR A 440 -18.69 9.44 13.00
C THR A 440 -19.09 10.61 13.90
N HIS A 441 -18.60 10.68 15.15
CA HIS A 441 -18.93 11.75 16.07
C HIS A 441 -18.34 13.11 15.62
N PRO A 442 -19.14 14.21 15.63
CA PRO A 442 -18.71 15.51 15.10
C PRO A 442 -17.46 16.09 15.77
N ALA A 443 -17.28 15.85 17.08
CA ALA A 443 -16.17 16.39 17.85
C ALA A 443 -14.87 15.57 17.73
N VAL A 444 -14.87 14.42 17.06
CA VAL A 444 -13.70 13.55 16.91
C VAL A 444 -12.97 13.86 15.62
N ALA A 445 -11.66 14.12 15.71
CA ALA A 445 -10.76 14.31 14.57
C ALA A 445 -10.09 13.00 14.16
N ASP A 446 -9.65 12.18 15.14
CA ASP A 446 -8.98 10.91 14.92
C ASP A 446 -9.21 9.98 16.11
N ALA A 447 -9.12 8.66 15.90
CA ALA A 447 -9.32 7.68 16.95
C ALA A 447 -8.49 6.40 16.70
N ALA A 448 -8.07 5.78 17.81
CA ALA A 448 -7.52 4.43 17.84
C ALA A 448 -8.09 3.67 19.04
N VAL A 449 -8.30 2.37 18.88
CA VAL A 449 -8.73 1.50 19.98
C VAL A 449 -7.68 0.41 20.18
N ILE A 450 -7.30 0.20 21.43
CA ILE A 450 -6.26 -0.76 21.83
C ILE A 450 -6.77 -1.72 22.90
N PRO A 451 -6.19 -2.94 23.01
CA PRO A 451 -6.40 -3.80 24.17
C PRO A 451 -5.78 -3.17 25.41
N CYS A 452 -6.54 -3.09 26.49
CA CYS A 452 -6.04 -2.76 27.81
C CYS A 452 -6.23 -3.98 28.73
N PRO A 453 -5.20 -4.46 29.45
CA PRO A 453 -5.33 -5.59 30.37
C PRO A 453 -6.37 -5.34 31.44
N ASP A 454 -7.19 -6.35 31.73
CA ASP A 454 -8.21 -6.32 32.77
C ASP A 454 -8.21 -7.66 33.54
N PRO A 455 -8.19 -7.63 34.90
CA PRO A 455 -8.08 -8.86 35.71
C PRO A 455 -9.25 -9.82 35.55
N GLU A 456 -10.47 -9.33 35.26
CA GLU A 456 -11.67 -10.17 35.12
C GLU A 456 -11.99 -10.53 33.68
N ALA A 457 -11.70 -9.62 32.76
CA ALA A 457 -12.09 -9.77 31.35
C ALA A 457 -10.95 -10.29 30.46
N GLY A 458 -9.71 -10.34 30.97
CA GLY A 458 -8.50 -10.54 30.20
C GLY A 458 -8.06 -9.24 29.53
N GLU A 459 -8.83 -8.75 28.59
CA GLU A 459 -8.62 -7.45 27.94
C GLU A 459 -9.94 -6.68 27.83
N VAL A 460 -9.85 -5.35 27.84
CA VAL A 460 -10.98 -4.44 27.58
C VAL A 460 -10.62 -3.44 26.48
N PRO A 461 -11.60 -2.99 25.67
CA PRO A 461 -11.37 -1.93 24.69
C PRO A 461 -11.10 -0.58 25.36
N LYS A 462 -9.93 0.02 25.06
CA LYS A 462 -9.56 1.38 25.43
C LYS A 462 -9.44 2.24 24.18
N ALA A 463 -10.17 3.36 24.14
CA ALA A 463 -10.10 4.32 23.06
C ALA A 463 -9.08 5.42 23.36
N LEU A 464 -8.35 5.84 22.34
CA LEU A 464 -7.46 7.00 22.32
C LEU A 464 -8.03 7.94 21.25
N VAL A 465 -8.39 9.18 21.61
CA VAL A 465 -9.17 10.07 20.73
C VAL A 465 -8.51 11.43 20.60
N VAL A 466 -8.40 11.92 19.38
CA VAL A 466 -8.02 13.32 19.08
C VAL A 466 -9.30 14.13 18.87
N LEU A 467 -9.47 15.16 19.65
CA LEU A 467 -10.66 16.02 19.58
C LEU A 467 -10.45 17.23 18.67
N LYS A 468 -11.52 17.66 18.00
CA LYS A 468 -11.63 18.93 17.25
C LYS A 468 -12.79 19.81 17.74
N GLY A 469 -13.51 19.35 18.76
CA GLY A 469 -14.64 20.06 19.39
C GLY A 469 -14.77 19.67 20.85
N ALA A 470 -15.59 20.40 21.60
CA ALA A 470 -15.84 20.13 23.01
C ALA A 470 -16.77 18.93 23.17
N VAL A 471 -16.30 17.90 23.88
CA VAL A 471 -17.05 16.70 24.27
C VAL A 471 -16.28 16.01 25.41
N THR A 472 -16.97 15.39 26.33
CA THR A 472 -16.33 14.65 27.41
C THR A 472 -16.04 13.19 27.01
N PRO A 473 -15.06 12.52 27.65
CA PRO A 473 -14.83 11.10 27.46
C PRO A 473 -16.07 10.23 27.68
N GLU A 474 -16.85 10.57 28.72
CA GLU A 474 -18.08 9.85 29.10
C GLU A 474 -19.16 9.96 28.01
N GLU A 475 -19.34 11.13 27.42
CA GLU A 475 -20.28 11.35 26.31
C GLU A 475 -19.87 10.54 25.07
N LEU A 476 -18.58 10.50 24.72
CA LEU A 476 -18.07 9.71 23.61
C LEU A 476 -18.21 8.20 23.85
N MET A 477 -17.90 7.73 25.07
CA MET A 477 -18.13 6.33 25.42
C MET A 477 -19.61 5.98 25.34
N ALA A 478 -20.49 6.84 25.85
CA ALA A 478 -21.94 6.63 25.79
C ALA A 478 -22.42 6.58 24.33
N PHE A 479 -21.95 7.49 23.48
CA PHE A 479 -22.26 7.54 22.05
C PHE A 479 -21.96 6.22 21.33
N VAL A 480 -20.76 5.66 21.53
CA VAL A 480 -20.38 4.38 20.92
C VAL A 480 -21.11 3.22 21.58
N ASN A 481 -21.15 3.19 22.92
CA ASN A 481 -21.67 2.06 23.70
C ASN A 481 -23.17 1.82 23.53
N GLN A 482 -23.94 2.78 23.04
CA GLN A 482 -25.34 2.64 22.66
C GLN A 482 -25.53 1.92 21.32
N GLN A 483 -24.50 1.86 20.48
CA GLN A 483 -24.54 1.36 19.11
C GLN A 483 -23.93 -0.05 18.96
N VAL A 484 -23.33 -0.58 20.03
CA VAL A 484 -22.60 -1.87 19.99
C VAL A 484 -23.11 -2.86 21.03
N ALA A 485 -22.85 -4.14 20.79
CA ALA A 485 -23.14 -5.21 21.75
C ALA A 485 -22.39 -5.01 23.08
N PRO A 486 -22.91 -5.48 24.21
CA PRO A 486 -22.33 -5.27 25.54
C PRO A 486 -20.84 -5.64 25.68
N TYR A 487 -20.39 -6.68 24.98
CA TYR A 487 -18.99 -7.14 25.02
C TYR A 487 -18.05 -6.22 24.21
N LYS A 488 -18.57 -5.47 23.24
CA LYS A 488 -17.80 -4.52 22.41
C LYS A 488 -17.64 -3.14 23.03
N LYS A 489 -18.34 -2.84 24.11
CA LYS A 489 -18.35 -1.50 24.72
C LYS A 489 -16.94 -1.03 25.09
N ILE A 490 -16.63 0.23 24.76
CA ILE A 490 -15.43 0.93 25.23
C ILE A 490 -15.50 1.06 26.75
N ARG A 491 -14.44 0.68 27.45
CA ARG A 491 -14.35 0.71 28.91
C ARG A 491 -13.50 1.84 29.45
N GLN A 492 -12.55 2.31 28.63
CA GLN A 492 -11.64 3.39 28.96
C GLN A 492 -11.47 4.30 27.75
N LEU A 493 -11.32 5.60 27.97
CA LEU A 493 -11.07 6.58 26.92
C LEU A 493 -10.12 7.67 27.41
N ASP A 494 -9.04 7.88 26.67
CA ASP A 494 -8.11 8.99 26.88
C ASP A 494 -8.16 9.95 25.68
N VAL A 495 -8.08 11.25 25.98
CA VAL A 495 -7.89 12.28 24.95
C VAL A 495 -6.40 12.46 24.74
N VAL A 496 -5.96 12.37 23.48
CA VAL A 496 -4.56 12.48 23.06
C VAL A 496 -4.39 13.58 22.01
N THR A 497 -3.16 14.05 21.83
CA THR A 497 -2.86 15.09 20.85
C THR A 497 -2.72 14.55 19.44
N GLN A 498 -2.33 13.28 19.29
CA GLN A 498 -2.17 12.63 17.99
C GLN A 498 -2.23 11.11 18.08
N ILE A 499 -2.64 10.45 17.01
CA ILE A 499 -2.57 9.00 16.82
C ILE A 499 -1.36 8.70 15.91
N PRO A 500 -0.37 7.90 16.37
CA PRO A 500 0.77 7.54 15.54
C PRO A 500 0.32 6.66 14.37
N LYS A 501 0.71 7.06 13.15
CA LYS A 501 0.39 6.35 11.91
C LYS A 501 1.63 6.14 11.05
N SER A 502 1.62 5.07 10.27
CA SER A 502 2.60 4.87 9.21
C SER A 502 2.40 5.88 8.08
N PRO A 503 3.38 6.08 7.18
CA PRO A 503 3.21 6.90 5.99
C PRO A 503 2.09 6.43 5.05
N SER A 504 1.72 5.15 5.12
CA SER A 504 0.54 4.60 4.44
C SER A 504 -0.77 4.82 5.21
N GLY A 505 -0.79 5.63 6.28
CA GLY A 505 -1.98 5.98 7.06
C GLY A 505 -2.44 4.91 8.05
N LYS A 506 -1.73 3.79 8.18
CA LYS A 506 -2.08 2.71 9.11
C LYS A 506 -1.72 3.08 10.55
N ILE A 507 -2.66 2.87 11.48
CA ILE A 507 -2.44 3.08 12.92
C ILE A 507 -1.30 2.16 13.42
N LEU A 508 -0.33 2.73 14.12
CA LEU A 508 0.78 2.01 14.73
C LEU A 508 0.36 1.51 16.14
N ARG A 509 -0.60 0.57 16.19
CA ARG A 509 -1.20 0.06 17.44
C ARG A 509 -0.17 -0.45 18.42
N ARG A 510 0.88 -1.13 17.96
CA ARG A 510 1.94 -1.62 18.82
C ARG A 510 2.58 -0.49 19.64
N VAL A 511 2.83 0.66 19.03
CA VAL A 511 3.39 1.84 19.72
C VAL A 511 2.44 2.31 20.82
N LEU A 512 1.14 2.38 20.54
CA LEU A 512 0.12 2.78 21.50
C LEU A 512 0.01 1.79 22.68
N VAL A 513 0.05 0.49 22.40
CA VAL A 513 0.02 -0.57 23.43
C VAL A 513 1.28 -0.52 24.31
N GLU A 514 2.46 -0.32 23.72
CA GLU A 514 3.72 -0.16 24.47
C GLU A 514 3.69 1.07 25.38
N GLN A 515 3.17 2.21 24.88
CA GLN A 515 3.00 3.44 25.67
C GLN A 515 2.01 3.23 26.82
N GLU A 516 0.91 2.52 26.59
CA GLU A 516 -0.09 2.23 27.61
C GLU A 516 0.47 1.32 28.71
N ARG A 517 1.21 0.27 28.32
CA ARG A 517 1.89 -0.62 29.29
C ARG A 517 2.89 0.13 30.14
N ALA A 518 3.65 1.06 29.57
CA ALA A 518 4.60 1.89 30.30
C ALA A 518 3.89 2.80 31.31
N ARG A 519 2.71 3.35 30.96
CA ARG A 519 1.88 4.17 31.88
C ARG A 519 1.29 3.35 33.02
N SER A 520 0.86 2.12 32.74
CA SER A 520 0.25 1.23 33.75
C SER A 520 1.28 0.61 34.71
N ALA A 521 2.57 0.70 34.39
CA ALA A 521 3.66 0.20 35.23
C ALA A 521 4.25 1.26 36.20
N THR A 522 3.83 2.53 36.01
CA THR A 522 4.18 3.67 36.91
C THR A 522 3.01 3.98 37.84
#